data_a766108310cd2b4330276c7dcaf41659
#
_entry.id   a766108310cd2b4330276c7dcaf41659
#
_cell.length_a   1.000
_cell.length_b   1.000
_cell.length_c   1.000
_cell.angle_alpha   90.00
_cell.angle_beta   90.00
_cell.angle_gamma   90.00
#
_symmetry.space_group_name_H-M   'P 1'
#
loop_
_entity.id
_entity.type
_entity.pdbx_description
1 polymer ?
#
loop_
_entity_poly.entity_id
_entity_poly.type
_entity_poly.pdbx_seq_one_letter_code
_entity_poly.pdbx_strand_id
1 'polypeptide(L)'
;MFTLAPSILSGDFAYLGEDLKTIKSAGCRWVHVDVMDGNFVPNITIGMPTVAALRKYTDLVLDVHLMIDRPLRYVEAFCKAGADYVTVHVEADTTENNLLALDKIHALGAKAAVSLKPNTPASAVLPFLDKVDMILVMTVEPGFGGQSFLENQMEKLAALRALCAERNPECLLEVDGGVNAQTGA
;
A
#
# COMPACT_ATOMS: atom_id res chain seq x y z
N MET A 1 -0.77 5.56 -18.70
CA MET A 1 -1.98 4.80 -18.27
C MET A 1 -1.89 4.67 -16.77
N PHE A 2 -2.94 4.95 -16.02
CA PHE A 2 -2.98 4.76 -14.57
C PHE A 2 -3.88 3.56 -14.21
N THR A 3 -3.66 3.00 -13.04
CA THR A 3 -4.41 1.85 -12.51
C THR A 3 -5.20 2.31 -11.29
N LEU A 4 -6.46 1.89 -11.19
CA LEU A 4 -7.27 2.11 -9.99
C LEU A 4 -7.17 0.87 -9.09
N ALA A 5 -6.89 1.11 -7.81
CA ALA A 5 -6.88 0.12 -6.72
C ALA A 5 -7.90 0.56 -5.64
N PRO A 6 -9.20 0.27 -5.81
CA PRO A 6 -10.19 0.66 -4.80
C PRO A 6 -9.89 0.00 -3.45
N SER A 7 -9.92 0.80 -2.38
CA SER A 7 -9.72 0.28 -1.02
C SER A 7 -11.00 -0.40 -0.49
N ILE A 8 -10.84 -1.61 0.03
CA ILE A 8 -11.91 -2.32 0.75
C ILE A 8 -12.19 -1.75 2.14
N LEU A 9 -11.38 -0.83 2.61
CA LEU A 9 -11.64 -0.09 3.85
C LEU A 9 -12.98 0.68 3.78
N SER A 10 -13.40 1.07 2.58
CA SER A 10 -14.68 1.76 2.31
C SER A 10 -15.84 0.78 2.07
N GLY A 11 -15.58 -0.54 2.05
CA GLY A 11 -16.57 -1.58 1.83
C GLY A 11 -17.29 -2.03 3.10
N ASP A 12 -18.23 -2.93 2.93
CA ASP A 12 -18.88 -3.62 4.05
C ASP A 12 -18.07 -4.86 4.42
N PHE A 13 -17.43 -4.86 5.59
CA PHE A 13 -16.58 -5.96 6.04
C PHE A 13 -17.31 -7.28 6.19
N ALA A 14 -18.63 -7.27 6.33
CA ALA A 14 -19.45 -8.48 6.33
C ALA A 14 -19.63 -9.09 4.92
N TYR A 15 -19.39 -8.30 3.85
CA TYR A 15 -19.65 -8.68 2.45
C TYR A 15 -18.49 -8.41 1.51
N LEU A 16 -17.25 -8.33 2.00
CA LEU A 16 -16.06 -8.03 1.21
C LEU A 16 -15.92 -8.89 -0.07
N GLY A 17 -16.35 -10.16 -0.03
CA GLY A 17 -16.33 -11.03 -1.20
C GLY A 17 -17.24 -10.52 -2.35
N GLU A 18 -18.37 -9.91 -2.04
CA GLU A 18 -19.26 -9.31 -3.04
C GLU A 18 -18.69 -7.96 -3.53
N ASP A 19 -18.07 -7.19 -2.65
CA ASP A 19 -17.37 -5.96 -3.03
C ASP A 19 -16.26 -6.23 -4.04
N LEU A 20 -15.46 -7.31 -3.85
CA LEU A 20 -14.44 -7.73 -4.82
C LEU A 20 -15.03 -8.04 -6.19
N LYS A 21 -16.20 -8.68 -6.26
CA LYS A 21 -16.91 -8.94 -7.54
C LYS A 21 -17.34 -7.63 -8.19
N THR A 22 -17.81 -6.68 -7.40
CA THR A 22 -18.23 -5.35 -7.88
C THR A 22 -17.03 -4.59 -8.45
N ILE A 23 -15.90 -4.55 -7.72
CA ILE A 23 -14.63 -3.94 -8.16
C ILE A 23 -14.16 -4.56 -9.49
N LYS A 24 -14.16 -5.89 -9.59
CA LYS A 24 -13.79 -6.61 -10.82
C LYS A 24 -14.74 -6.30 -11.98
N SER A 25 -16.06 -6.26 -11.71
CA SER A 25 -17.08 -5.95 -12.73
C SER A 25 -16.96 -4.52 -13.26
N ALA A 26 -16.47 -3.59 -12.42
CA ALA A 26 -16.16 -2.21 -12.82
C ALA A 26 -14.90 -2.10 -13.69
N GLY A 27 -14.19 -3.21 -13.94
CA GLY A 27 -12.99 -3.26 -14.79
C GLY A 27 -11.67 -3.02 -14.04
N CYS A 28 -11.71 -2.86 -12.73
CA CYS A 28 -10.48 -2.76 -11.93
C CYS A 28 -9.74 -4.10 -11.93
N ARG A 29 -8.41 -4.02 -11.85
CA ARG A 29 -7.51 -5.16 -11.78
C ARG A 29 -6.82 -5.30 -10.43
N TRP A 30 -6.87 -4.25 -9.63
CA TRP A 30 -6.25 -4.14 -8.32
C TRP A 30 -7.30 -3.88 -7.25
N VAL A 31 -6.98 -4.25 -6.03
CA VAL A 31 -7.74 -3.89 -4.83
C VAL A 31 -6.77 -3.56 -3.71
N HIS A 32 -6.99 -2.43 -3.07
CA HIS A 32 -6.18 -1.96 -1.95
C HIS A 32 -6.73 -2.49 -0.62
N VAL A 33 -5.83 -2.98 0.23
CA VAL A 33 -6.17 -3.68 1.47
C VAL A 33 -5.45 -3.01 2.64
N ASP A 34 -6.14 -2.12 3.34
CA ASP A 34 -5.62 -1.34 4.46
C ASP A 34 -5.61 -2.18 5.75
N VAL A 35 -4.41 -2.56 6.20
CA VAL A 35 -4.19 -3.33 7.42
C VAL A 35 -3.66 -2.42 8.52
N MET A 36 -4.40 -2.31 9.63
CA MET A 36 -4.09 -1.41 10.74
C MET A 36 -4.06 -2.19 12.06
N ASP A 37 -3.09 -1.89 12.92
CA ASP A 37 -2.81 -2.65 14.16
C ASP A 37 -3.21 -1.93 15.46
N GLY A 38 -3.73 -0.69 15.37
CA GLY A 38 -4.07 0.13 16.54
C GLY A 38 -2.85 0.71 17.27
N ASN A 39 -1.63 0.46 16.77
CA ASN A 39 -0.39 0.97 17.36
C ASN A 39 0.30 1.98 16.45
N PHE A 40 0.54 1.62 15.20
CA PHE A 40 1.10 2.54 14.19
C PHE A 40 0.12 3.64 13.80
N VAL A 41 -1.17 3.30 13.76
CA VAL A 41 -2.32 4.20 13.56
C VAL A 41 -3.41 3.90 14.59
N PRO A 42 -4.26 4.88 14.98
CA PRO A 42 -5.26 4.72 16.04
C PRO A 42 -6.55 4.01 15.54
N ASN A 43 -6.38 2.95 14.76
CA ASN A 43 -7.47 2.13 14.22
C ASN A 43 -7.01 0.69 14.07
N ILE A 44 -7.93 -0.27 14.15
CA ILE A 44 -7.71 -1.70 13.91
C ILE A 44 -8.68 -2.12 12.81
N THR A 45 -8.19 -2.78 11.75
CA THR A 45 -9.03 -3.19 10.63
C THR A 45 -9.06 -4.71 10.45
N ILE A 46 -8.20 -5.24 9.61
CA ILE A 46 -8.17 -6.65 9.19
C ILE A 46 -6.76 -7.21 9.32
N GLY A 47 -6.63 -8.51 9.17
CA GLY A 47 -5.34 -9.19 9.22
C GLY A 47 -5.22 -10.31 8.20
N MET A 48 -4.18 -11.13 8.35
CA MET A 48 -3.85 -12.23 7.44
C MET A 48 -5.02 -13.19 7.16
N PRO A 49 -5.87 -13.57 8.14
CA PRO A 49 -7.01 -14.45 7.86
C PRO A 49 -7.99 -13.86 6.85
N THR A 50 -8.22 -12.55 6.90
CA THR A 50 -9.09 -11.86 5.93
C THR A 50 -8.45 -11.86 4.55
N VAL A 51 -7.16 -11.51 4.42
CA VAL A 51 -6.42 -11.55 3.14
C VAL A 51 -6.48 -12.96 2.53
N ALA A 52 -6.23 -14.00 3.33
CA ALA A 52 -6.32 -15.41 2.89
C ALA A 52 -7.74 -15.82 2.47
N ALA A 53 -8.77 -15.26 3.10
CA ALA A 53 -10.15 -15.48 2.69
C ALA A 53 -10.44 -14.77 1.35
N LEU A 54 -10.08 -13.49 1.22
CA LEU A 54 -10.27 -12.70 0.00
C LEU A 54 -9.58 -13.32 -1.21
N ARG A 55 -8.35 -13.84 -1.05
CA ARG A 55 -7.61 -14.51 -2.14
C ARG A 55 -8.39 -15.65 -2.79
N LYS A 56 -9.28 -16.32 -2.05
CA LYS A 56 -10.11 -17.40 -2.58
C LYS A 56 -11.26 -16.92 -3.47
N TYR A 57 -11.65 -15.65 -3.34
CA TYR A 57 -12.78 -15.05 -4.06
C TYR A 57 -12.36 -14.26 -5.30
N THR A 58 -11.08 -13.95 -5.48
CA THR A 58 -10.65 -13.07 -6.55
C THR A 58 -9.27 -13.43 -7.09
N ASP A 59 -9.05 -13.09 -8.36
CA ASP A 59 -7.77 -13.06 -9.05
C ASP A 59 -7.23 -11.63 -9.23
N LEU A 60 -7.88 -10.63 -8.62
CA LEU A 60 -7.36 -9.26 -8.57
C LEU A 60 -6.02 -9.23 -7.86
N VAL A 61 -5.17 -8.28 -8.23
CA VAL A 61 -3.96 -7.97 -7.47
C VAL A 61 -4.35 -7.49 -6.09
N LEU A 62 -3.92 -8.20 -5.05
CA LEU A 62 -4.09 -7.81 -3.65
C LEU A 62 -2.88 -6.95 -3.24
N ASP A 63 -3.11 -5.66 -3.22
CA ASP A 63 -2.15 -4.65 -2.77
C ASP A 63 -2.35 -4.39 -1.28
N VAL A 64 -1.49 -5.00 -0.45
CA VAL A 64 -1.65 -5.05 1.00
C VAL A 64 -0.79 -3.99 1.66
N HIS A 65 -1.43 -2.94 2.15
CA HIS A 65 -0.82 -1.80 2.80
C HIS A 65 -0.78 -1.99 4.32
N LEU A 66 0.42 -2.14 4.88
CA LEU A 66 0.63 -2.42 6.29
C LEU A 66 0.90 -1.15 7.10
N MET A 67 -0.14 -0.60 7.69
CA MET A 67 -0.07 0.42 8.73
C MET A 67 0.13 -0.25 10.10
N ILE A 68 1.28 -0.92 10.25
CA ILE A 68 1.63 -1.81 11.37
C ILE A 68 3.00 -1.41 11.94
N ASP A 69 3.10 -1.32 13.26
CA ASP A 69 4.39 -1.18 13.96
C ASP A 69 5.27 -2.42 13.76
N ARG A 70 6.52 -2.22 13.38
CA ARG A 70 7.52 -3.28 13.14
C ARG A 70 7.00 -4.39 12.21
N PRO A 71 6.72 -4.07 10.93
CA PRO A 71 6.06 -4.97 9.96
C PRO A 71 6.88 -6.21 9.62
N LEU A 72 8.22 -6.21 9.81
CA LEU A 72 9.08 -7.37 9.58
C LEU A 72 8.55 -8.65 10.25
N ARG A 73 7.84 -8.51 11.38
CA ARG A 73 7.23 -9.64 12.11
C ARG A 73 6.10 -10.33 11.34
N TYR A 74 5.47 -9.63 10.38
CA TYR A 74 4.21 -10.05 9.77
C TYR A 74 4.26 -10.22 8.25
N VAL A 75 5.23 -9.60 7.54
CA VAL A 75 5.29 -9.62 6.07
C VAL A 75 5.22 -11.04 5.49
N GLU A 76 5.90 -12.01 6.13
CA GLU A 76 5.83 -13.41 5.69
C GLU A 76 4.41 -13.97 5.72
N ALA A 77 3.66 -13.67 6.78
CA ALA A 77 2.32 -14.19 6.95
C ALA A 77 1.35 -13.56 5.93
N PHE A 78 1.53 -12.27 5.58
CA PHE A 78 0.74 -11.61 4.54
C PHE A 78 1.08 -12.13 3.13
N CYS A 79 2.35 -12.35 2.80
CA CYS A 79 2.74 -12.99 1.54
C CYS A 79 2.11 -14.38 1.42
N LYS A 80 2.20 -15.23 2.46
CA LYS A 80 1.59 -16.56 2.49
C LYS A 80 0.05 -16.52 2.44
N ALA A 81 -0.57 -15.44 2.91
CA ALA A 81 -2.00 -15.23 2.81
C ALA A 81 -2.45 -14.88 1.37
N GLY A 82 -1.53 -14.57 0.47
CA GLY A 82 -1.81 -14.33 -0.94
C GLY A 82 -1.75 -12.85 -1.35
N ALA A 83 -1.04 -12.00 -0.61
CA ALA A 83 -0.70 -10.66 -1.05
C ALA A 83 0.20 -10.70 -2.28
N ASP A 84 -0.15 -9.93 -3.31
CA ASP A 84 0.69 -9.74 -4.51
C ASP A 84 1.70 -8.61 -4.28
N TYR A 85 1.27 -7.52 -3.64
CA TYR A 85 2.12 -6.43 -3.15
C TYR A 85 2.01 -6.36 -1.64
N VAL A 86 3.13 -6.05 -0.97
CA VAL A 86 3.15 -5.76 0.47
C VAL A 86 3.90 -4.44 0.67
N THR A 87 3.16 -3.44 1.15
CA THR A 87 3.66 -2.09 1.39
C THR A 87 3.89 -1.89 2.88
N VAL A 88 5.09 -1.46 3.26
CA VAL A 88 5.45 -1.12 4.65
C VAL A 88 5.78 0.37 4.76
N HIS A 89 5.43 1.01 5.86
CA HIS A 89 5.81 2.41 6.08
C HIS A 89 7.29 2.55 6.43
N VAL A 90 7.96 3.53 5.82
CA VAL A 90 9.38 3.83 6.18
C VAL A 90 9.53 4.24 7.65
N GLU A 91 8.45 4.76 8.25
CA GLU A 91 8.38 5.20 9.65
C GLU A 91 8.01 4.07 10.63
N ALA A 92 7.66 2.88 10.13
CA ALA A 92 7.13 1.80 10.97
C ALA A 92 8.20 1.00 11.73
N ASP A 93 9.45 1.09 11.28
CA ASP A 93 10.60 0.42 11.91
C ASP A 93 11.90 1.14 11.52
N THR A 94 13.05 0.63 12.00
CA THR A 94 14.36 1.09 11.54
C THR A 94 14.54 0.82 10.04
N THR A 95 15.40 1.61 9.39
CA THR A 95 15.76 1.40 7.98
C THR A 95 16.24 -0.03 7.73
N GLU A 96 17.06 -0.57 8.63
CA GLU A 96 17.61 -1.93 8.53
C GLU A 96 16.49 -2.99 8.56
N ASN A 97 15.56 -2.90 9.51
CA ASN A 97 14.44 -3.83 9.61
C ASN A 97 13.48 -3.73 8.43
N ASN A 98 13.23 -2.51 7.93
CA ASN A 98 12.42 -2.32 6.73
C ASN A 98 13.11 -2.92 5.49
N LEU A 99 14.42 -2.78 5.32
CA LEU A 99 15.17 -3.44 4.24
C LEU A 99 15.07 -4.97 4.34
N LEU A 100 15.20 -5.54 5.55
CA LEU A 100 15.00 -6.98 5.77
C LEU A 100 13.56 -7.41 5.46
N ALA A 101 12.56 -6.56 5.72
CA ALA A 101 11.18 -6.83 5.35
C ALA A 101 11.01 -6.90 3.83
N LEU A 102 11.58 -5.95 3.07
CA LEU A 102 11.53 -5.95 1.60
C LEU A 102 12.22 -7.21 1.02
N ASP A 103 13.41 -7.55 1.51
CA ASP A 103 14.12 -8.76 1.06
C ASP A 103 13.29 -10.03 1.32
N LYS A 104 12.61 -10.08 2.47
CA LYS A 104 11.74 -11.21 2.83
C LYS A 104 10.50 -11.30 1.95
N ILE A 105 9.88 -10.17 1.61
CA ILE A 105 8.74 -10.11 0.69
C ILE A 105 9.14 -10.66 -0.68
N HIS A 106 10.27 -10.21 -1.24
CA HIS A 106 10.80 -10.69 -2.51
C HIS A 106 11.13 -12.19 -2.48
N ALA A 107 11.76 -12.67 -1.40
CA ALA A 107 12.09 -14.09 -1.24
C ALA A 107 10.85 -15.00 -1.25
N LEU A 108 9.68 -14.44 -0.94
CA LEU A 108 8.40 -15.16 -0.95
C LEU A 108 7.61 -14.97 -2.25
N GLY A 109 8.19 -14.27 -3.24
CA GLY A 109 7.61 -14.08 -4.57
C GLY A 109 6.58 -12.96 -4.68
N ALA A 110 6.37 -12.18 -3.63
CA ALA A 110 5.54 -10.98 -3.67
C ALA A 110 6.37 -9.74 -4.06
N LYS A 111 5.68 -8.68 -4.46
CA LYS A 111 6.24 -7.38 -4.77
C LYS A 111 6.39 -6.55 -3.50
N ALA A 112 7.53 -5.89 -3.33
CA ALA A 112 7.85 -5.12 -2.15
C ALA A 112 7.65 -3.63 -2.39
N ALA A 113 6.98 -2.95 -1.45
CA ALA A 113 6.74 -1.51 -1.55
C ALA A 113 6.98 -0.79 -0.22
N VAL A 114 7.25 0.51 -0.31
CA VAL A 114 7.31 1.39 0.86
C VAL A 114 6.31 2.52 0.78
N SER A 115 5.78 2.94 1.93
CA SER A 115 4.88 4.08 2.06
C SER A 115 5.51 5.21 2.85
N LEU A 116 5.10 6.44 2.54
CA LEU A 116 5.51 7.68 3.19
C LEU A 116 4.30 8.42 3.76
N LYS A 117 4.32 8.73 5.06
CA LYS A 117 3.35 9.65 5.68
C LYS A 117 3.44 11.05 5.06
N PRO A 118 2.37 11.88 5.17
CA PRO A 118 2.37 13.21 4.57
C PRO A 118 3.56 14.10 5.00
N ASN A 119 3.97 14.02 6.26
CA ASN A 119 5.07 14.83 6.80
C ASN A 119 6.47 14.25 6.55
N THR A 120 6.59 13.04 5.99
CA THR A 120 7.87 12.40 5.68
C THR A 120 8.37 12.88 4.31
N PRO A 121 9.60 13.38 4.20
CA PRO A 121 10.12 13.89 2.94
C PRO A 121 10.40 12.78 1.93
N ALA A 122 10.37 13.10 0.63
CA ALA A 122 10.67 12.17 -0.46
C ALA A 122 12.05 11.50 -0.30
N SER A 123 13.03 12.18 0.27
CA SER A 123 14.38 11.64 0.50
C SER A 123 14.41 10.42 1.45
N ALA A 124 13.37 10.21 2.23
CA ALA A 124 13.29 9.06 3.14
C ALA A 124 13.24 7.71 2.38
N VAL A 125 12.88 7.69 1.09
CA VAL A 125 12.91 6.46 0.28
C VAL A 125 14.30 6.08 -0.23
N LEU A 126 15.27 6.97 -0.19
CA LEU A 126 16.59 6.76 -0.80
C LEU A 126 17.28 5.44 -0.39
N PRO A 127 17.21 4.98 0.88
CA PRO A 127 17.76 3.68 1.28
C PRO A 127 17.06 2.47 0.64
N PHE A 128 15.80 2.64 0.22
CA PHE A 128 14.93 1.56 -0.27
C PHE A 128 14.79 1.53 -1.79
N LEU A 129 15.14 2.62 -2.48
CA LEU A 129 14.78 2.91 -3.87
C LEU A 129 15.17 1.79 -4.85
N ASP A 130 16.33 1.17 -4.64
CA ASP A 130 16.84 0.10 -5.51
C ASP A 130 16.21 -1.29 -5.20
N LYS A 131 15.37 -1.37 -4.17
CA LYS A 131 14.74 -2.61 -3.69
C LYS A 131 13.21 -2.60 -3.77
N VAL A 132 12.60 -1.48 -4.11
CA VAL A 132 11.13 -1.40 -4.15
C VAL A 132 10.60 -1.56 -5.56
N ASP A 133 9.47 -2.26 -5.67
CA ASP A 133 8.67 -2.34 -6.89
C ASP A 133 7.66 -1.18 -6.97
N MET A 134 7.32 -0.57 -5.82
CA MET A 134 6.36 0.52 -5.74
C MET A 134 6.65 1.44 -4.54
N ILE A 135 6.30 2.71 -4.68
CA ILE A 135 6.31 3.70 -3.60
C ILE A 135 4.90 4.27 -3.49
N LEU A 136 4.31 4.15 -2.30
CA LEU A 136 3.01 4.69 -1.95
C LEU A 136 3.17 6.04 -1.23
N VAL A 137 2.57 7.07 -1.76
CA VAL A 137 2.50 8.41 -1.14
C VAL A 137 1.15 8.56 -0.47
N MET A 138 1.15 8.71 0.85
CA MET A 138 -0.07 9.05 1.58
C MET A 138 -0.51 10.47 1.24
N THR A 139 -1.71 10.59 0.71
CA THR A 139 -2.36 11.87 0.39
C THR A 139 -3.44 12.24 1.42
N VAL A 140 -3.44 11.53 2.55
CA VAL A 140 -4.16 11.80 3.80
C VAL A 140 -3.30 11.32 4.98
N GLU A 141 -3.64 11.67 6.20
CA GLU A 141 -3.04 11.00 7.37
C GLU A 141 -3.54 9.56 7.45
N PRO A 142 -2.64 8.54 7.55
CA PRO A 142 -3.05 7.15 7.61
C PRO A 142 -3.87 6.85 8.87
N GLY A 143 -4.85 5.90 8.75
CA GLY A 143 -5.65 5.42 9.87
C GLY A 143 -7.17 5.45 9.65
N PHE A 144 -7.69 6.34 8.81
CA PHE A 144 -9.13 6.46 8.56
C PHE A 144 -9.42 6.75 7.08
N GLY A 145 -10.51 6.20 6.57
CA GLY A 145 -11.04 6.53 5.25
C GLY A 145 -11.81 7.86 5.23
N GLY A 146 -12.21 8.30 4.02
CA GLY A 146 -13.10 9.45 3.82
C GLY A 146 -12.48 10.83 4.09
N GLN A 147 -11.16 10.95 4.18
CA GLN A 147 -10.44 12.20 4.39
C GLN A 147 -10.28 12.99 3.08
N SER A 148 -10.08 14.30 3.21
CA SER A 148 -9.78 15.19 2.08
C SER A 148 -8.36 14.99 1.58
N PHE A 149 -8.19 15.01 0.26
CA PHE A 149 -6.90 14.91 -0.41
C PHE A 149 -5.96 16.07 -0.03
N LEU A 150 -4.72 15.76 0.27
CA LEU A 150 -3.66 16.71 0.60
C LEU A 150 -2.89 17.12 -0.65
N GLU A 151 -3.28 18.20 -1.31
CA GLU A 151 -2.68 18.68 -2.57
C GLU A 151 -1.16 18.94 -2.48
N ASN A 152 -0.65 19.32 -1.31
CA ASN A 152 0.78 19.55 -1.09
C ASN A 152 1.63 18.27 -1.26
N GLN A 153 1.02 17.08 -1.32
CA GLN A 153 1.73 15.83 -1.60
C GLN A 153 2.11 15.66 -3.08
N MET A 154 1.54 16.48 -3.98
CA MET A 154 1.87 16.44 -5.41
C MET A 154 3.33 16.83 -5.68
N GLU A 155 3.91 17.74 -4.90
CA GLU A 155 5.33 18.08 -4.99
C GLU A 155 6.22 16.89 -4.61
N LYS A 156 5.84 16.14 -3.56
CA LYS A 156 6.52 14.90 -3.16
C LYS A 156 6.44 13.86 -4.25
N LEU A 157 5.27 13.67 -4.85
CA LEU A 157 5.06 12.72 -5.95
C LEU A 157 5.95 13.06 -7.16
N ALA A 158 6.03 14.34 -7.52
CA ALA A 158 6.90 14.80 -8.62
C ALA A 158 8.40 14.54 -8.32
N ALA A 159 8.83 14.80 -7.08
CA ALA A 159 10.22 14.53 -6.66
C ALA A 159 10.52 13.02 -6.70
N LEU A 160 9.60 12.17 -6.23
CA LEU A 160 9.75 10.71 -6.30
C LEU A 160 9.76 10.19 -7.74
N ARG A 161 8.93 10.76 -8.63
CA ARG A 161 8.95 10.42 -10.06
C ARG A 161 10.32 10.70 -10.67
N ALA A 162 10.95 11.82 -10.34
CA ALA A 162 12.29 12.15 -10.82
C ALA A 162 13.35 11.16 -10.30
N LEU A 163 13.30 10.83 -9.01
CA LEU A 163 14.20 9.85 -8.39
C LEU A 163 14.04 8.45 -9.01
N CYS A 164 12.80 7.99 -9.20
CA CYS A 164 12.53 6.71 -9.84
C CYS A 164 13.03 6.69 -11.29
N ALA A 165 12.81 7.76 -12.07
CA ALA A 165 13.27 7.83 -13.45
C ALA A 165 14.80 7.69 -13.59
N GLU A 166 15.55 8.14 -12.59
CA GLU A 166 17.01 8.05 -12.56
C GLU A 166 17.53 6.69 -12.10
N ARG A 167 16.94 6.10 -11.06
CA ARG A 167 17.53 4.97 -10.34
C ARG A 167 16.72 3.68 -10.41
N ASN A 168 15.38 3.75 -10.57
CA ASN A 168 14.49 2.60 -10.62
C ASN A 168 13.29 2.92 -11.53
N PRO A 169 13.48 2.97 -12.86
CA PRO A 169 12.44 3.42 -13.80
C PRO A 169 11.20 2.52 -13.86
N GLU A 170 11.31 1.26 -13.42
CA GLU A 170 10.20 0.32 -13.37
C GLU A 170 9.36 0.45 -12.08
N CYS A 171 9.82 1.24 -11.11
CA CYS A 171 9.12 1.46 -9.85
C CYS A 171 7.79 2.17 -10.09
N LEU A 172 6.71 1.58 -9.59
CA LEU A 172 5.39 2.19 -9.62
C LEU A 172 5.30 3.31 -8.57
N LEU A 173 4.51 4.33 -8.87
CA LEU A 173 4.11 5.34 -7.88
C LEU A 173 2.61 5.24 -7.67
N GLU A 174 2.22 5.09 -6.43
CA GLU A 174 0.85 5.04 -5.98
C GLU A 174 0.53 6.22 -5.06
N VAL A 175 -0.73 6.61 -5.01
CA VAL A 175 -1.26 7.56 -4.02
C VAL A 175 -2.43 6.92 -3.31
N ASP A 176 -2.51 7.10 -1.99
CA ASP A 176 -3.62 6.64 -1.18
C ASP A 176 -4.19 7.77 -0.33
N GLY A 177 -5.51 7.93 -0.43
CA GLY A 177 -6.33 8.82 0.36
C GLY A 177 -6.91 10.01 -0.41
N GLY A 178 -8.23 10.18 -0.30
CA GLY A 178 -8.96 11.34 -0.85
C GLY A 178 -9.04 11.42 -2.37
N VAL A 179 -8.68 10.34 -3.08
CA VAL A 179 -8.71 10.28 -4.55
C VAL A 179 -10.15 10.19 -5.04
N ASN A 180 -10.50 11.03 -6.00
CA ASN A 180 -11.80 11.08 -6.67
C ASN A 180 -11.64 11.55 -8.14
N ALA A 181 -12.75 11.74 -8.86
CA ALA A 181 -12.70 12.15 -10.27
C ALA A 181 -12.05 13.54 -10.51
N GLN A 182 -11.93 14.37 -9.49
CA GLN A 182 -11.32 15.70 -9.59
C GLN A 182 -9.83 15.65 -9.21
N THR A 183 -9.47 14.92 -8.15
CA THR A 183 -8.09 14.83 -7.64
C THR A 183 -7.25 13.77 -8.35
N GLY A 184 -7.87 12.82 -9.04
CA GLY A 184 -7.20 11.76 -9.81
C GLY A 184 -7.10 12.05 -11.32
N ALA A 185 -7.40 13.28 -11.75
CA ALA A 185 -7.40 13.69 -13.17
C ALA A 185 -6.05 14.23 -13.64
#